data_ebb4ede1582e6151aeb8cf70eba5ea5c
#
_entry.id   ebb4ede1582e6151aeb8cf70eba5ea5c
#
_cell.length_a   1.000
_cell.length_b   1.000
_cell.length_c   1.000
_cell.angle_alpha   90.00
_cell.angle_beta   90.00
_cell.angle_gamma   90.00
#
_symmetry.space_group_name_H-M   'P 1'
#
loop_
_entity.id
_entity.type
_entity.pdbx_description
1 polymer ?
#
loop_
_entity_poly.entity_id
_entity_poly.type
_entity_poly.pdbx_seq_one_letter_code
_entity_poly.pdbx_strand_id
1 'polypeptide(L)' 'MADPSSYRPAPGTIPTQPGVYRFSDAHGQVIYVGKAKNLRNRLNSYFQDISALHPRTQRMVTTAAHVQWTVVQNEV' A
#
# COMPACT_ATOMS: atom_id res chain seq x y z
N MET A 1 -1.76 -10.77 -14.07
CA MET A 1 -1.85 -9.74 -13.03
C MET A 1 -1.37 -10.33 -11.71
N ALA A 2 -0.69 -9.54 -10.90
CA ALA A 2 -0.25 -10.00 -9.60
C ALA A 2 -1.45 -10.09 -8.64
N ASP A 3 -1.44 -11.12 -7.81
CA ASP A 3 -2.40 -11.23 -6.71
C ASP A 3 -1.94 -10.27 -5.60
N PRO A 4 -2.75 -9.30 -5.18
CA PRO A 4 -2.35 -8.40 -4.11
C PRO A 4 -1.91 -9.12 -2.83
N SER A 5 -2.48 -10.27 -2.53
CA SER A 5 -2.08 -11.02 -1.34
C SER A 5 -0.63 -11.52 -1.41
N SER A 6 -0.06 -11.61 -2.62
CA SER A 6 1.30 -12.11 -2.80
C SER A 6 2.37 -11.15 -2.27
N TYR A 7 2.07 -9.85 -2.21
CA TYR A 7 3.02 -8.86 -1.70
C TYR A 7 2.50 -8.13 -0.45
N ARG A 8 1.37 -8.57 0.07
CA ARG A 8 0.81 -7.97 1.30
C ARG A 8 1.79 -8.18 2.45
N PRO A 9 2.16 -7.10 3.17
CA PRO A 9 3.04 -7.26 4.33
C PRO A 9 2.42 -8.15 5.40
N ALA A 10 3.26 -8.88 6.12
CA ALA A 10 2.80 -9.75 7.20
C ALA A 10 2.09 -8.93 8.27
N PRO A 11 1.07 -9.51 8.95
CA PRO A 11 0.36 -8.80 10.01
C PRO A 11 1.32 -8.31 11.09
N GLY A 12 1.14 -7.06 11.51
CA GLY A 12 1.94 -6.47 12.56
C GLY A 12 3.26 -5.87 12.12
N THR A 13 3.64 -5.99 10.84
CA THR A 13 4.88 -5.39 10.34
C THR A 13 4.72 -3.93 9.97
N ILE A 14 3.51 -3.48 9.66
CA ILE A 14 3.26 -2.10 9.29
C ILE A 14 3.07 -1.28 10.56
N PRO A 15 3.86 -0.19 10.75
CA PRO A 15 3.70 0.65 11.93
C PRO A 15 2.41 1.45 11.88
N THR A 16 1.92 1.85 13.06
CA THR A 16 0.73 2.70 13.18
C THR A 16 1.04 4.19 13.08
N GLN A 17 2.29 4.51 12.83
CA GLN A 17 2.79 5.88 12.76
C GLN A 17 2.45 6.52 11.43
N PRO A 18 2.51 7.85 11.35
CA PRO A 18 2.32 8.54 10.08
C PRO A 18 3.49 8.31 9.13
N GLY A 19 3.22 8.36 7.86
CA GLY A 19 4.28 8.15 6.89
C GLY A 19 3.81 8.28 5.44
N VAL A 20 4.75 7.99 4.56
CA VAL A 20 4.53 7.96 3.12
C VAL A 20 4.68 6.52 2.67
N TYR A 21 3.78 6.07 1.81
CA TYR A 21 3.84 4.72 1.26
C TYR A 21 3.84 4.79 -0.27
N ARG A 22 4.37 3.73 -0.89
CA ARG A 22 4.44 3.65 -2.34
C ARG A 22 4.27 2.23 -2.81
N PHE A 23 3.57 2.09 -3.93
CA PHE A 23 3.39 0.81 -4.62
C PHE A 23 4.27 0.82 -5.87
N SER A 24 4.94 -0.30 -6.13
CA SER A 24 5.80 -0.47 -7.29
C SER A 24 5.37 -1.69 -8.10
N ASP A 25 5.62 -1.68 -9.40
CA ASP A 25 5.31 -2.81 -10.26
C ASP A 25 6.44 -3.86 -10.21
N ALA A 26 6.30 -4.91 -11.02
CA ALA A 26 7.27 -6.00 -11.04
C ALA A 26 8.64 -5.56 -11.56
N HIS A 27 8.72 -4.43 -12.23
CA HIS A 27 9.97 -3.86 -12.74
C HIS A 27 10.62 -2.90 -11.75
N GLY A 28 10.02 -2.72 -10.57
CA GLY A 28 10.54 -1.80 -9.56
C GLY A 28 10.16 -0.36 -9.78
N GLN A 29 9.31 -0.07 -10.74
CA GLN A 29 8.88 1.29 -11.02
C GLN A 29 7.72 1.67 -10.10
N VAL A 30 7.85 2.82 -9.43
CA VAL A 30 6.80 3.31 -8.54
C VAL A 30 5.60 3.75 -9.37
N ILE A 31 4.43 3.20 -9.06
CA ILE A 31 3.20 3.50 -9.78
C ILE A 31 2.20 4.28 -8.94
N TYR A 32 2.41 4.36 -7.62
CA TYR A 32 1.55 5.15 -6.74
C TYR A 32 2.28 5.55 -5.49
N VAL A 33 2.06 6.78 -5.04
CA VAL A 33 2.60 7.32 -3.79
C VAL A 33 1.45 7.98 -3.03
N GLY A 34 1.37 7.70 -1.72
CA GLY A 34 0.35 8.27 -0.87
C GLY A 34 0.89 8.61 0.50
N LYS A 35 0.09 9.36 1.25
CA LYS A 35 0.41 9.75 2.63
C LYS A 35 -0.64 9.19 3.57
N ALA A 36 -0.24 8.88 4.79
CA ALA A 36 -1.16 8.35 5.80
C ALA A 36 -0.80 8.88 7.17
N LYS A 37 -1.80 9.14 7.99
CA LYS A 37 -1.62 9.45 9.40
C LYS A 37 -1.39 8.17 10.20
N ASN A 38 -1.90 7.05 9.72
CA ASN A 38 -1.71 5.72 10.30
C ASN A 38 -1.45 4.76 9.15
N LEU A 39 -0.18 4.40 8.96
CA LEU A 39 0.23 3.56 7.84
C LEU A 39 -0.45 2.19 7.86
N ARG A 40 -0.56 1.58 9.05
CA ARG A 40 -1.18 0.25 9.17
C ARG A 40 -2.62 0.27 8.68
N ASN A 41 -3.42 1.21 9.16
CA ASN A 41 -4.82 1.30 8.76
C ASN A 41 -4.96 1.60 7.26
N ARG A 42 -4.16 2.51 6.76
CA ARG A 42 -4.24 2.90 5.35
C ARG A 42 -3.84 1.75 4.44
N LEU A 43 -2.73 1.08 4.72
CA LEU A 43 -2.26 0.01 3.86
C LEU A 43 -3.16 -1.21 3.97
N ASN A 44 -3.63 -1.56 5.17
CA ASN A 44 -4.56 -2.67 5.32
C ASN A 44 -5.85 -2.44 4.54
N SER A 45 -6.31 -1.20 4.41
CA SER A 45 -7.54 -0.91 3.68
C SER A 45 -7.43 -1.27 2.20
N TYR A 46 -6.23 -1.26 1.62
CA TYR A 46 -6.03 -1.68 0.23
C TYR A 46 -6.12 -3.19 0.05
N PHE A 47 -5.86 -3.97 1.09
CA PHE A 47 -5.77 -5.42 0.98
C PHE A 47 -6.96 -6.17 1.57
N GLN A 48 -7.75 -5.51 2.40
CA GLN A 48 -8.85 -6.16 3.13
C GLN A 48 -9.97 -6.61 2.22
N ASP A 49 -10.46 -5.71 1.37
CA ASP A 49 -11.54 -6.00 0.45
C ASP A 49 -11.28 -5.24 -0.86
N ILE A 50 -10.62 -5.91 -1.77
CA ILE A 50 -10.21 -5.32 -3.04
C ILE A 50 -11.44 -4.93 -3.87
N SER A 51 -12.51 -5.70 -3.77
CA SER A 51 -13.72 -5.42 -4.54
C SER A 51 -14.44 -4.15 -4.09
N ALA A 52 -14.18 -3.68 -2.86
CA ALA A 52 -14.77 -2.46 -2.34
C ALA A 52 -14.02 -1.21 -2.78
N LEU A 53 -12.84 -1.35 -3.36
CA LEU A 53 -12.04 -0.22 -3.82
C LEU A 53 -12.60 0.36 -5.11
N HIS A 54 -12.33 1.65 -5.32
CA HIS A 54 -12.64 2.28 -6.61
C HIS A 54 -11.92 1.50 -7.72
N PRO A 55 -12.53 1.32 -8.93
CA PRO A 55 -11.92 0.54 -10.01
C PRO A 55 -10.49 0.97 -10.34
N ARG A 56 -10.20 2.26 -10.29
CA ARG A 56 -8.86 2.79 -10.53
C ARG A 56 -7.87 2.29 -9.49
N THR A 57 -8.28 2.26 -8.23
CA THR A 57 -7.46 1.76 -7.13
C THR A 57 -7.28 0.25 -7.22
N GLN A 58 -8.33 -0.47 -7.59
CA GLN A 58 -8.23 -1.92 -7.81
C GLN A 58 -7.17 -2.25 -8.86
N ARG A 59 -7.18 -1.51 -9.96
CA ARG A 59 -6.19 -1.70 -11.03
C ARG A 59 -4.78 -1.44 -10.55
N MET A 60 -4.59 -0.38 -9.77
CA MET A 60 -3.28 -0.04 -9.21
C MET A 60 -2.78 -1.17 -8.30
N VAL A 61 -3.61 -1.63 -7.38
CA VAL A 61 -3.23 -2.65 -6.40
C VAL A 61 -2.91 -3.98 -7.09
N THR A 62 -3.65 -4.35 -8.13
CA THR A 62 -3.42 -5.60 -8.85
C THR A 62 -2.25 -5.50 -9.82
N THR A 63 -1.88 -4.30 -10.27
CA THR A 63 -0.71 -4.10 -11.12
C THR A 63 0.57 -4.08 -10.30
N ALA A 64 0.51 -3.63 -9.06
CA ALA A 64 1.67 -3.55 -8.17
C ALA A 64 2.20 -4.95 -7.83
N ALA A 65 3.48 -5.01 -7.54
CA ALA A 65 4.15 -6.22 -7.07
C ALA A 65 4.86 -6.01 -5.73
N HIS A 66 4.99 -4.76 -5.29
CA HIS A 66 5.66 -4.41 -4.04
C HIS A 66 4.99 -3.21 -3.40
N VAL A 67 5.03 -3.16 -2.07
CA VAL A 67 4.62 -1.99 -1.31
C VAL A 67 5.72 -1.66 -0.29
N GLN A 68 6.05 -0.39 -0.17
CA GLN A 68 7.04 0.10 0.78
C GLN A 68 6.49 1.33 1.47
N TRP A 69 7.06 1.65 2.63
CA TRP A 69 6.67 2.84 3.38
C TRP A 69 7.86 3.41 4.10
N THR A 70 7.76 4.70 4.44
CA THR A 70 8.74 5.41 5.24
C THR A 70 7.99 6.15 6.34
N VAL A 71 8.36 5.87 7.59
CA VAL A 71 7.78 6.57 8.73
C VAL A 71 8.35 7.99 8.76
N VAL A 72 7.48 8.97 9.01
CA VAL A 72 7.89 10.36 9.21
C VAL A 72 7.59 10.76 10.64
N GLN A 73 8.42 11.64 11.20
CA GLN A 73 8.27 12.06 12.59
C GLN A 73 7.22 13.14 12.76
N ASN A 74 6.98 13.92 11.73
CA ASN A 74 5.98 14.98 11.76
C ASN A 74 4.73 14.52 11.06
N GLU A 75 3.60 15.03 11.55
CA GLU A 75 2.32 14.75 10.93
C GLU A 75 2.30 15.29 9.50
N VAL A 76 1.77 14.48 8.61
CA VAL A 76 1.74 14.82 7.18
C VAL A 76 0.36 15.33 6.77
#